data_337938b072bdb3e8a57cf27e51a9d1c3
#
_entry.id   337938b072bdb3e8a57cf27e51a9d1c3
#
_cell.length_a   1.000
_cell.length_b   1.000
_cell.length_c   1.000
_cell.angle_alpha   90.00
_cell.angle_beta   90.00
_cell.angle_gamma   90.00
#
_symmetry.space_group_name_H-M   'P 1'
#
loop_
_entity.id
_entity.type
_entity.pdbx_description
1 polymer ?
#
loop_
_entity_poly.entity_id
_entity_poly.type
_entity_poly.pdbx_seq_one_letter_code
_entity_poly.pdbx_strand_id
1 'polypeptide(L)'
;MGKEIQNMFCFQCEQTAGCDGCSGKVGVCGKTAEVANLQDELTGALIGLARSLNGAGKVEQRTSDLVIRSLFATLTNVNFNEASIKEMIAAVQQEKDSLKPGCRSCANPCGMTEDLQLDSIWKAEENIRSLKSLVLFGLRGMAAYAYHAMVLGFRDEEVNFFFMKALFLLGEKLTVEELLPLVDEVGEKNLLCLELLDRANTESYGNPEPTEVPLKIEKGPFIVISGHDLLDLKLLLEQTDGKGVNIYTHGEMLPAHGYPELKKHPQLKGNFGTAWQNQQKEFDNLPAPILFTTNCLMPVRQSYSDRVFTTSVVSYPELTHIGDDKDFTPVIEKALE
;
A
#
# COMPACT_ATOMS: atom_id res chain seq x y z
N MET A 1 -30.28 -3.75 19.64
CA MET A 1 -29.83 -2.43 19.21
C MET A 1 -29.31 -2.62 17.78
N GLY A 2 -30.07 -2.14 16.76
CA GLY A 2 -29.63 -2.20 15.38
C GLY A 2 -28.42 -1.29 15.23
N LYS A 3 -27.30 -1.83 14.65
CA LYS A 3 -26.21 -0.96 14.20
C LYS A 3 -26.80 0.01 13.18
N GLU A 4 -26.72 1.31 13.43
CA GLU A 4 -26.95 2.31 12.40
C GLU A 4 -26.06 1.95 11.23
N ILE A 5 -26.65 1.82 10.05
CA ILE A 5 -25.88 1.60 8.80
C ILE A 5 -25.11 2.90 8.59
N GLN A 6 -23.82 2.86 8.90
CA GLN A 6 -22.92 3.99 8.69
C GLN A 6 -22.87 4.23 7.18
N ASN A 7 -23.26 5.42 6.73
CA ASN A 7 -23.21 5.76 5.32
C ASN A 7 -21.76 5.76 4.86
N MET A 8 -21.48 5.03 3.78
CA MET A 8 -20.19 5.02 3.13
C MET A 8 -20.03 6.23 2.23
N PHE A 9 -18.89 6.89 2.31
CA PHE A 9 -18.36 7.70 1.22
C PHE A 9 -16.89 7.34 1.01
N CYS A 10 -16.51 7.02 -0.22
CA CYS A 10 -15.12 6.76 -0.59
C CYS A 10 -14.84 7.31 -1.98
N PHE A 11 -13.90 8.24 -2.05
CA PHE A 11 -13.41 8.86 -3.28
C PHE A 11 -11.88 8.71 -3.36
N GLN A 12 -11.39 7.46 -3.28
CA GLN A 12 -9.95 7.17 -3.17
C GLN A 12 -9.31 6.64 -4.44
N CYS A 13 -10.10 6.36 -5.48
CA CYS A 13 -9.58 5.86 -6.76
C CYS A 13 -10.55 6.16 -7.89
N GLU A 14 -10.09 6.00 -9.14
CA GLU A 14 -10.86 6.18 -10.36
C GLU A 14 -11.97 5.14 -10.58
N GLN A 15 -11.99 4.05 -9.82
CA GLN A 15 -13.03 3.01 -9.92
C GLN A 15 -14.34 3.36 -9.20
N THR A 16 -14.45 4.59 -8.72
CA THR A 16 -15.67 5.04 -8.00
C THR A 16 -16.92 4.92 -8.88
N ALA A 17 -18.03 4.49 -8.28
CA ALA A 17 -19.30 4.36 -8.97
C ALA A 17 -19.75 5.70 -9.54
N GLY A 18 -20.00 5.76 -10.86
CA GLY A 18 -20.53 6.95 -11.54
C GLY A 18 -19.63 8.18 -11.51
N CYS A 19 -18.36 8.05 -11.17
CA CYS A 19 -17.39 9.15 -10.98
C CYS A 19 -17.72 10.10 -9.80
N ASP A 20 -18.72 9.76 -8.98
CA ASP A 20 -19.18 10.60 -7.85
C ASP A 20 -18.68 10.11 -6.48
N GLY A 21 -17.93 9.02 -6.44
CA GLY A 21 -17.54 8.32 -5.23
C GLY A 21 -18.44 7.13 -4.89
N CYS A 22 -17.92 6.20 -4.08
CA CYS A 22 -18.69 5.06 -3.60
C CYS A 22 -19.49 5.46 -2.37
N SER A 23 -20.82 5.43 -2.48
CA SER A 23 -21.77 5.80 -1.39
C SER A 23 -22.77 4.69 -1.04
N GLY A 24 -22.54 3.46 -1.56
CA GLY A 24 -23.38 2.30 -1.32
C GLY A 24 -23.09 1.60 0.02
N LYS A 25 -23.44 0.32 0.11
CA LYS A 25 -23.10 -0.53 1.27
C LYS A 25 -21.63 -0.98 1.25
N VAL A 26 -21.08 -1.11 0.05
CA VAL A 26 -19.68 -1.47 -0.20
C VAL A 26 -19.16 -0.67 -1.40
N GLY A 27 -17.86 -0.42 -1.45
CA GLY A 27 -17.19 0.17 -2.60
C GLY A 27 -17.16 -0.78 -3.81
N VAL A 28 -16.87 -0.25 -5.00
CA VAL A 28 -16.68 -1.07 -6.22
C VAL A 28 -15.60 -2.12 -6.02
N CYS A 29 -14.55 -1.81 -5.26
CA CYS A 29 -13.48 -2.75 -4.89
C CYS A 29 -13.86 -3.76 -3.78
N GLY A 30 -15.08 -3.72 -3.25
CA GLY A 30 -15.53 -4.54 -2.13
C GLY A 30 -15.22 -3.99 -0.73
N LYS A 31 -14.63 -2.81 -0.62
CA LYS A 31 -14.33 -2.15 0.66
C LYS A 31 -15.62 -1.85 1.42
N THR A 32 -15.65 -2.18 2.72
CA THR A 32 -16.77 -1.84 3.61
C THR A 32 -16.77 -0.35 3.96
N ALA A 33 -17.91 0.15 4.42
CA ALA A 33 -18.01 1.53 4.92
C ALA A 33 -17.05 1.78 6.10
N GLU A 34 -16.90 0.82 7.00
CA GLU A 34 -16.00 0.93 8.15
C GLU A 34 -14.54 1.04 7.72
N VAL A 35 -14.09 0.20 6.79
CA VAL A 35 -12.73 0.28 6.24
C VAL A 35 -12.49 1.62 5.53
N ALA A 36 -13.46 2.11 4.75
CA ALA A 36 -13.33 3.40 4.08
C ALA A 36 -13.18 4.56 5.09
N ASN A 37 -14.00 4.58 6.14
CA ASN A 37 -13.94 5.59 7.18
C ASN A 37 -12.63 5.54 7.99
N LEU A 38 -12.15 4.34 8.32
CA LEU A 38 -10.86 4.17 9.00
C LEU A 38 -9.68 4.62 8.13
N GLN A 39 -9.72 4.42 6.83
CA GLN A 39 -8.69 4.93 5.92
C GLN A 39 -8.72 6.45 5.81
N ASP A 40 -9.89 7.07 5.88
CA ASP A 40 -10.03 8.52 5.96
C ASP A 40 -9.52 9.05 7.32
N GLU A 41 -9.82 8.36 8.42
CA GLU A 41 -9.29 8.67 9.75
C GLU A 41 -7.74 8.57 9.77
N LEU A 42 -7.18 7.50 9.21
CA LEU A 42 -5.73 7.34 9.08
C LEU A 42 -5.10 8.49 8.27
N THR A 43 -5.73 8.87 7.15
CA THR A 43 -5.25 10.00 6.33
C THR A 43 -5.32 11.31 7.11
N GLY A 44 -6.39 11.54 7.86
CA GLY A 44 -6.54 12.70 8.74
C GLY A 44 -5.50 12.74 9.85
N ALA A 45 -5.17 11.59 10.44
CA ALA A 45 -4.12 11.47 11.45
C ALA A 45 -2.73 11.77 10.88
N LEU A 46 -2.44 11.32 9.64
CA LEU A 46 -1.20 11.64 8.93
C LEU A 46 -1.05 13.15 8.66
N ILE A 47 -2.14 13.83 8.31
CA ILE A 47 -2.14 15.29 8.18
C ILE A 47 -1.89 15.95 9.54
N GLY A 48 -2.48 15.45 10.63
CA GLY A 48 -2.21 15.89 11.99
C GLY A 48 -0.76 15.70 12.39
N LEU A 49 -0.15 14.59 12.02
CA LEU A 49 1.28 14.31 12.23
C LEU A 49 2.15 15.30 11.46
N ALA A 50 1.84 15.56 10.19
CA ALA A 50 2.58 16.54 9.37
C ALA A 50 2.48 17.96 9.95
N ARG A 51 1.33 18.33 10.51
CA ARG A 51 1.17 19.61 11.24
C ARG A 51 2.05 19.70 12.48
N SER A 52 2.22 18.58 13.20
CA SER A 52 3.10 18.53 14.38
C SER A 52 4.56 18.72 14.04
N LEU A 53 4.95 18.39 12.80
CA LEU A 53 6.32 18.55 12.27
C LEU A 53 6.55 19.88 11.56
N ASN A 54 5.53 20.75 11.44
CA ASN A 54 5.67 22.00 10.76
C ASN A 54 6.73 22.89 11.45
N GLY A 55 7.76 23.26 10.68
CA GLY A 55 8.93 23.97 11.19
C GLY A 55 10.09 23.09 11.64
N ALA A 56 9.95 21.75 11.63
CA ALA A 56 11.09 20.84 11.81
C ALA A 56 11.97 20.85 10.54
N GLY A 57 13.27 21.10 10.71
CA GLY A 57 14.21 21.13 9.57
C GLY A 57 14.55 19.73 9.02
N LYS A 58 14.17 18.67 9.69
CA LYS A 58 14.42 17.27 9.30
C LYS A 58 13.33 16.36 9.84
N VAL A 59 12.92 15.39 9.04
CA VAL A 59 12.02 14.31 9.44
C VAL A 59 12.83 13.09 9.84
N GLU A 60 12.53 12.49 10.98
CA GLU A 60 13.20 11.26 11.39
C GLU A 60 12.80 10.10 10.47
N GLN A 61 13.74 9.18 10.23
CA GLN A 61 13.52 8.03 9.34
C GLN A 61 12.30 7.21 9.78
N ARG A 62 12.15 6.95 11.07
CA ARG A 62 11.03 6.21 11.64
C ARG A 62 9.68 6.85 11.27
N THR A 63 9.60 8.17 11.37
CA THR A 63 8.38 8.92 11.02
C THR A 63 8.09 8.83 9.53
N SER A 64 9.13 8.97 8.67
CA SER A 64 8.97 8.81 7.22
C SER A 64 8.51 7.41 6.83
N ASP A 65 9.11 6.37 7.39
CA ASP A 65 8.75 4.97 7.15
C ASP A 65 7.29 4.69 7.56
N LEU A 66 6.85 5.24 8.71
CA LEU A 66 5.47 5.12 9.18
C LEU A 66 4.48 5.80 8.22
N VAL A 67 4.80 7.00 7.73
CA VAL A 67 3.95 7.74 6.78
C VAL A 67 3.85 7.01 5.45
N ILE A 68 4.96 6.54 4.90
CA ILE A 68 4.99 5.77 3.64
C ILE A 68 4.14 4.50 3.77
N ARG A 69 4.33 3.69 4.82
CA ARG A 69 3.53 2.48 5.08
C ARG A 69 2.04 2.80 5.21
N SER A 70 1.69 3.84 5.95
CA SER A 70 0.30 4.22 6.22
C SER A 70 -0.40 4.75 4.97
N LEU A 71 0.25 5.60 4.16
CA LEU A 71 -0.30 6.05 2.88
C LEU A 71 -0.49 4.89 1.91
N PHE A 72 0.49 4.00 1.80
CA PHE A 72 0.39 2.83 0.94
C PHE A 72 -0.75 1.90 1.35
N ALA A 73 -0.97 1.69 2.65
CA ALA A 73 -2.08 0.88 3.15
C ALA A 73 -3.47 1.44 2.77
N THR A 74 -3.58 2.77 2.52
CA THR A 74 -4.83 3.39 2.07
C THR A 74 -5.05 3.31 0.57
N LEU A 75 -4.06 2.85 -0.21
CA LEU A 75 -4.23 2.67 -1.64
C LEU A 75 -5.33 1.64 -1.94
N THR A 76 -5.97 1.75 -3.11
CA THR A 76 -7.04 0.82 -3.48
C THR A 76 -6.53 -0.63 -3.55
N ASN A 77 -7.35 -1.57 -3.10
CA ASN A 77 -7.06 -3.02 -3.17
C ASN A 77 -5.78 -3.47 -2.41
N VAL A 78 -5.46 -2.80 -1.30
CA VAL A 78 -4.33 -3.13 -0.43
C VAL A 78 -4.82 -3.66 0.91
N ASN A 79 -5.36 -2.81 1.77
CA ASN A 79 -5.74 -3.19 3.12
C ASN A 79 -7.26 -3.11 3.33
N PHE A 80 -7.88 -4.26 3.62
CA PHE A 80 -9.30 -4.42 3.93
C PHE A 80 -9.54 -4.78 5.39
N ASN A 81 -8.48 -4.85 6.21
CA ASN A 81 -8.54 -5.31 7.59
C ASN A 81 -8.65 -4.12 8.55
N GLU A 82 -9.81 -3.97 9.18
CA GLU A 82 -10.08 -2.91 10.15
C GLU A 82 -9.11 -2.89 11.33
N ALA A 83 -8.73 -4.07 11.83
CA ALA A 83 -7.81 -4.17 12.96
C ALA A 83 -6.42 -3.62 12.58
N SER A 84 -5.90 -4.01 11.42
CA SER A 84 -4.63 -3.52 10.89
C SER A 84 -4.62 -1.99 10.71
N ILE A 85 -5.71 -1.42 10.17
CA ILE A 85 -5.81 0.03 9.98
C ILE A 85 -5.89 0.77 11.34
N LYS A 86 -6.62 0.22 12.32
CA LYS A 86 -6.70 0.77 13.68
C LYS A 86 -5.33 0.76 14.37
N GLU A 87 -4.53 -0.28 14.17
CA GLU A 87 -3.14 -0.35 14.66
C GLU A 87 -2.25 0.73 14.02
N MET A 88 -2.40 0.96 12.71
CA MET A 88 -1.68 2.05 12.02
C MET A 88 -2.09 3.43 12.53
N ILE A 89 -3.37 3.68 12.77
CA ILE A 89 -3.86 4.93 13.36
C ILE A 89 -3.23 5.12 14.75
N ALA A 90 -3.23 4.08 15.59
CA ALA A 90 -2.63 4.14 16.91
C ALA A 90 -1.13 4.44 16.86
N ALA A 91 -0.39 3.84 15.92
CA ALA A 91 1.03 4.10 15.70
C ALA A 91 1.30 5.56 15.28
N VAL A 92 0.47 6.11 14.37
CA VAL A 92 0.56 7.52 13.94
C VAL A 92 0.25 8.47 15.11
N GLN A 93 -0.75 8.17 15.94
CA GLN A 93 -1.05 8.96 17.14
C GLN A 93 0.09 8.92 18.17
N GLN A 94 0.68 7.74 18.39
CA GLN A 94 1.83 7.60 19.28
C GLN A 94 3.04 8.40 18.79
N GLU A 95 3.31 8.37 17.49
CA GLU A 95 4.38 9.16 16.88
C GLU A 95 4.13 10.66 17.04
N LYS A 96 2.90 11.11 16.78
CA LYS A 96 2.48 12.50 16.97
C LYS A 96 2.63 12.95 18.43
N ASP A 97 2.29 12.09 19.39
CA ASP A 97 2.43 12.38 20.81
C ASP A 97 3.92 12.50 21.24
N SER A 98 4.80 11.70 20.64
CA SER A 98 6.24 11.75 20.89
C SER A 98 6.88 13.06 20.42
N LEU A 99 6.32 13.69 19.40
CA LEU A 99 6.80 14.93 18.79
C LEU A 99 6.29 16.19 19.51
N LYS A 100 5.34 16.07 20.44
CA LYS A 100 4.87 17.21 21.21
C LYS A 100 6.01 17.77 22.06
N PRO A 101 6.46 19.01 21.83
CA PRO A 101 7.40 19.63 22.76
C PRO A 101 6.74 19.60 24.14
N GLY A 102 7.50 19.30 25.16
CA GLY A 102 7.07 19.39 26.56
C GLY A 102 6.76 20.85 26.93
N CYS A 103 5.77 21.43 26.32
CA CYS A 103 5.34 22.80 26.57
C CYS A 103 4.62 22.84 27.91
N ARG A 104 5.39 23.02 29.00
CA ARG A 104 4.87 23.20 30.36
C ARG A 104 4.15 24.53 30.56
N SER A 105 4.10 25.43 29.56
CA SER A 105 3.62 26.81 29.72
C SER A 105 2.43 27.18 28.82
N CYS A 106 1.98 26.33 27.86
CA CYS A 106 0.84 26.64 27.01
C CYS A 106 -0.44 26.11 27.66
N ALA A 107 -1.29 27.02 28.13
CA ALA A 107 -2.60 26.72 28.70
C ALA A 107 -3.68 26.29 27.65
N ASN A 108 -3.35 26.37 26.36
CA ASN A 108 -4.19 25.88 25.26
C ASN A 108 -3.42 24.88 24.41
N PRO A 109 -3.97 23.71 24.05
CA PRO A 109 -3.40 22.90 23.00
C PRO A 109 -3.31 23.74 21.74
N CYS A 110 -2.11 23.88 21.17
CA CYS A 110 -1.93 24.51 19.88
C CYS A 110 -2.77 23.73 18.85
N GLY A 111 -3.84 24.35 18.34
CA GLY A 111 -4.76 23.75 17.34
C GLY A 111 -4.10 23.31 16.03
N MET A 112 -2.78 23.42 15.92
CA MET A 112 -1.97 22.99 14.77
C MET A 112 -1.67 21.47 14.75
N THR A 113 -2.07 20.70 15.76
CA THR A 113 -1.80 19.26 15.85
C THR A 113 -3.07 18.41 15.71
N GLU A 114 -4.21 19.02 15.43
CA GLU A 114 -5.46 18.29 15.25
C GLU A 114 -5.48 17.51 13.92
N ASP A 115 -6.08 16.33 13.98
CA ASP A 115 -6.32 15.52 12.80
C ASP A 115 -7.31 16.22 11.88
N LEU A 116 -7.13 16.05 10.58
CA LEU A 116 -8.05 16.59 9.61
C LEU A 116 -9.26 15.67 9.47
N GLN A 117 -10.47 16.25 9.51
CA GLN A 117 -11.65 15.53 9.05
C GLN A 117 -11.69 15.59 7.53
N LEU A 118 -11.56 14.45 6.87
CA LEU A 118 -11.46 14.38 5.40
C LEU A 118 -12.71 14.89 4.67
N ASP A 119 -13.84 14.91 5.34
CA ASP A 119 -15.07 15.57 4.90
C ASP A 119 -14.82 17.03 4.46
N SER A 120 -13.86 17.71 5.06
CA SER A 120 -13.48 19.09 4.68
C SER A 120 -12.87 19.16 3.27
N ILE A 121 -12.27 18.09 2.79
CA ILE A 121 -11.77 17.96 1.40
C ILE A 121 -12.94 17.57 0.49
N TRP A 122 -13.70 16.54 0.87
CA TRP A 122 -14.77 16.00 0.02
C TRP A 122 -15.93 16.97 -0.19
N LYS A 123 -16.20 17.84 0.77
CA LYS A 123 -17.24 18.87 0.72
C LYS A 123 -16.75 20.25 0.27
N ALA A 124 -15.47 20.38 -0.11
CA ALA A 124 -14.93 21.63 -0.62
C ALA A 124 -15.54 22.01 -1.98
N GLU A 125 -15.29 23.25 -2.40
CA GLU A 125 -15.60 23.70 -3.77
C GLU A 125 -14.94 22.75 -4.80
N GLU A 126 -15.58 22.55 -5.93
CA GLU A 126 -15.26 21.50 -6.90
C GLU A 126 -13.80 21.52 -7.35
N ASN A 127 -13.23 22.68 -7.69
CA ASN A 127 -11.85 22.78 -8.14
C ASN A 127 -10.87 22.50 -7.00
N ILE A 128 -11.13 23.02 -5.80
CA ILE A 128 -10.32 22.76 -4.60
C ILE A 128 -10.35 21.26 -4.25
N ARG A 129 -11.54 20.66 -4.24
CA ARG A 129 -11.70 19.21 -4.01
C ARG A 129 -10.94 18.39 -5.03
N SER A 130 -11.04 18.72 -6.31
CA SER A 130 -10.39 18.00 -7.39
C SER A 130 -8.86 18.07 -7.28
N LEU A 131 -8.30 19.27 -7.06
CA LEU A 131 -6.86 19.47 -6.93
C LEU A 131 -6.31 18.78 -5.66
N LYS A 132 -6.98 18.91 -4.51
CA LYS A 132 -6.57 18.20 -3.28
C LYS A 132 -6.66 16.69 -3.43
N SER A 133 -7.68 16.19 -4.12
CA SER A 133 -7.81 14.75 -4.42
C SER A 133 -6.66 14.27 -5.31
N LEU A 134 -6.30 15.03 -6.33
CA LEU A 134 -5.20 14.70 -7.23
C LEU A 134 -3.86 14.63 -6.47
N VAL A 135 -3.57 15.60 -5.60
CA VAL A 135 -2.40 15.57 -4.70
C VAL A 135 -2.43 14.31 -3.83
N LEU A 136 -3.55 14.01 -3.18
CA LEU A 136 -3.66 12.87 -2.28
C LEU A 136 -3.49 11.52 -3.02
N PHE A 137 -4.05 11.39 -4.22
CA PHE A 137 -3.87 10.19 -5.05
C PHE A 137 -2.42 10.04 -5.49
N GLY A 138 -1.76 11.15 -5.88
CA GLY A 138 -0.34 11.17 -6.20
C GLY A 138 0.53 10.72 -5.03
N LEU A 139 0.27 11.24 -3.84
CA LEU A 139 1.01 10.83 -2.63
C LEU A 139 0.84 9.33 -2.29
N ARG A 140 -0.36 8.78 -2.46
CA ARG A 140 -0.59 7.35 -2.23
C ARG A 140 0.16 6.48 -3.23
N GLY A 141 0.14 6.85 -4.53
CA GLY A 141 0.92 6.17 -5.56
C GLY A 141 2.42 6.26 -5.31
N MET A 142 2.91 7.47 -5.00
CA MET A 142 4.30 7.71 -4.61
C MET A 142 4.72 6.88 -3.40
N ALA A 143 3.84 6.74 -2.40
CA ALA A 143 4.12 5.95 -1.21
C ALA A 143 4.32 4.45 -1.51
N ALA A 144 3.62 3.90 -2.51
CA ALA A 144 3.86 2.54 -2.96
C ALA A 144 5.28 2.38 -3.55
N TYR A 145 5.71 3.30 -4.41
CA TYR A 145 7.06 3.29 -4.98
C TYR A 145 8.15 3.50 -3.90
N ALA A 146 7.95 4.48 -3.02
CA ALA A 146 8.86 4.74 -1.90
C ALA A 146 8.96 3.54 -0.96
N TYR A 147 7.86 2.82 -0.70
CA TYR A 147 7.84 1.62 0.13
C TYR A 147 8.73 0.52 -0.45
N HIS A 148 8.62 0.23 -1.74
CA HIS A 148 9.43 -0.80 -2.39
C HIS A 148 10.92 -0.44 -2.41
N ALA A 149 11.28 0.83 -2.56
CA ALA A 149 12.66 1.28 -2.40
C ALA A 149 13.13 1.18 -0.94
N MET A 150 12.28 1.57 0.00
CA MET A 150 12.55 1.59 1.45
C MET A 150 12.85 0.20 2.01
N VAL A 151 12.10 -0.82 1.63
CA VAL A 151 12.33 -2.21 2.11
C VAL A 151 13.65 -2.80 1.57
N LEU A 152 14.18 -2.25 0.48
CA LEU A 152 15.50 -2.55 -0.06
C LEU A 152 16.62 -1.70 0.57
N GLY A 153 16.30 -0.82 1.52
CA GLY A 153 17.27 0.05 2.18
C GLY A 153 17.54 1.38 1.47
N PHE A 154 16.83 1.66 0.37
CA PHE A 154 16.98 2.91 -0.39
C PHE A 154 15.98 3.96 0.09
N ARG A 155 16.46 5.15 0.37
CA ARG A 155 15.67 6.30 0.82
C ARG A 155 16.21 7.59 0.21
N ASP A 156 15.33 8.56 0.06
CA ASP A 156 15.66 9.91 -0.38
C ASP A 156 15.06 10.92 0.60
N GLU A 157 15.90 11.84 1.14
CA GLU A 157 15.45 12.81 2.14
C GLU A 157 14.50 13.85 1.55
N GLU A 158 14.65 14.18 0.26
CA GLU A 158 13.79 15.15 -0.41
C GLU A 158 12.40 14.56 -0.64
N VAL A 159 12.32 13.31 -1.08
CA VAL A 159 11.06 12.57 -1.22
C VAL A 159 10.37 12.44 0.14
N ASN A 160 11.10 12.05 1.18
CA ASN A 160 10.56 11.90 2.53
C ASN A 160 10.01 13.23 3.10
N PHE A 161 10.76 14.31 2.91
CA PHE A 161 10.33 15.66 3.33
C PHE A 161 9.09 16.10 2.56
N PHE A 162 9.03 15.80 1.27
CA PHE A 162 7.88 16.18 0.45
C PHE A 162 6.57 15.54 0.90
N PHE A 163 6.56 14.27 1.35
CA PHE A 163 5.36 13.67 1.95
C PHE A 163 4.81 14.51 3.10
N MET A 164 5.68 14.97 4.00
CA MET A 164 5.26 15.82 5.12
C MET A 164 4.74 17.16 4.67
N LYS A 165 5.45 17.82 3.75
CA LYS A 165 5.06 19.12 3.17
C LYS A 165 3.68 19.03 2.52
N ALA A 166 3.47 18.02 1.67
CA ALA A 166 2.22 17.88 0.94
C ALA A 166 1.04 17.51 1.85
N LEU A 167 1.24 16.61 2.82
CA LEU A 167 0.23 16.30 3.84
C LEU A 167 -0.13 17.53 4.68
N PHE A 168 0.85 18.33 5.09
CA PHE A 168 0.60 19.59 5.79
C PHE A 168 -0.27 20.53 4.94
N LEU A 169 0.12 20.76 3.68
CA LEU A 169 -0.59 21.66 2.77
C LEU A 169 -2.01 21.18 2.45
N LEU A 170 -2.24 19.86 2.37
CA LEU A 170 -3.60 19.31 2.24
C LEU A 170 -4.53 19.70 3.40
N GLY A 171 -3.95 19.88 4.58
CA GLY A 171 -4.67 20.32 5.78
C GLY A 171 -5.00 21.82 5.80
N GLU A 172 -4.40 22.61 4.93
CA GLU A 172 -4.51 24.08 4.92
C GLU A 172 -5.63 24.57 3.97
N LYS A 173 -6.07 25.82 4.19
CA LYS A 173 -7.01 26.51 3.28
C LYS A 173 -6.21 27.16 2.15
N LEU A 174 -6.17 26.49 1.00
CA LEU A 174 -5.46 26.94 -0.18
C LEU A 174 -6.43 27.32 -1.30
N THR A 175 -6.02 28.30 -2.12
CA THR A 175 -6.69 28.68 -3.37
C THR A 175 -6.30 27.73 -4.51
N VAL A 176 -6.98 27.83 -5.65
CA VAL A 176 -6.62 27.09 -6.88
C VAL A 176 -5.19 27.44 -7.33
N GLU A 177 -4.84 28.73 -7.28
CA GLU A 177 -3.52 29.24 -7.68
C GLU A 177 -2.39 28.71 -6.80
N GLU A 178 -2.67 28.40 -5.52
CA GLU A 178 -1.72 27.80 -4.57
C GLU A 178 -1.65 26.28 -4.71
N LEU A 179 -2.73 25.62 -5.13
CA LEU A 179 -2.79 24.17 -5.31
C LEU A 179 -2.16 23.70 -6.63
N LEU A 180 -2.24 24.49 -7.71
CA LEU A 180 -1.67 24.09 -8.99
C LEU A 180 -0.16 23.84 -8.93
N PRO A 181 0.68 24.73 -8.34
CA PRO A 181 2.10 24.43 -8.15
C PRO A 181 2.36 23.20 -7.28
N LEU A 182 1.50 22.90 -6.30
CA LEU A 182 1.63 21.70 -5.47
C LEU A 182 1.38 20.43 -6.30
N VAL A 183 0.42 20.44 -7.23
CA VAL A 183 0.17 19.32 -8.15
C VAL A 183 1.38 19.07 -9.04
N ASP A 184 1.97 20.13 -9.61
CA ASP A 184 3.20 20.02 -10.43
C ASP A 184 4.36 19.46 -9.59
N GLU A 185 4.52 19.93 -8.36
CA GLU A 185 5.56 19.43 -7.44
C GLU A 185 5.37 17.95 -7.09
N VAL A 186 4.11 17.45 -6.94
CA VAL A 186 3.85 16.01 -6.80
C VAL A 186 4.41 15.24 -7.98
N GLY A 187 4.24 15.74 -9.20
CA GLY A 187 4.79 15.11 -10.41
C GLY A 187 6.32 15.06 -10.39
N GLU A 188 6.98 16.17 -10.06
CA GLU A 188 8.43 16.23 -9.94
C GLU A 188 8.99 15.27 -8.89
N LYS A 189 8.40 15.26 -7.69
CA LYS A 189 8.85 14.37 -6.61
C LYS A 189 8.53 12.91 -6.87
N ASN A 190 7.43 12.63 -7.59
CA ASN A 190 7.15 11.28 -8.05
C ASN A 190 8.19 10.78 -9.06
N LEU A 191 8.70 11.64 -9.94
CA LEU A 191 9.80 11.27 -10.85
C LEU A 191 11.06 10.89 -10.07
N LEU A 192 11.46 11.65 -9.05
CA LEU A 192 12.57 11.30 -8.16
C LEU A 192 12.33 9.98 -7.43
N CYS A 193 11.09 9.75 -6.99
CA CYS A 193 10.72 8.50 -6.32
C CYS A 193 10.81 7.28 -7.26
N LEU A 194 10.41 7.43 -8.52
CA LEU A 194 10.54 6.39 -9.55
C LEU A 194 12.02 6.09 -9.86
N GLU A 195 12.86 7.13 -9.97
CA GLU A 195 14.31 6.96 -10.15
C GLU A 195 14.94 6.24 -8.96
N LEU A 196 14.51 6.57 -7.73
CA LEU A 196 14.94 5.88 -6.52
C LEU A 196 14.56 4.39 -6.56
N LEU A 197 13.34 4.05 -6.98
CA LEU A 197 12.86 2.67 -7.08
C LEU A 197 13.60 1.92 -8.20
N ASP A 198 13.81 2.53 -9.36
CA ASP A 198 14.57 1.92 -10.46
C ASP A 198 15.98 1.55 -9.98
N ARG A 199 16.66 2.49 -9.31
CA ARG A 199 17.99 2.25 -8.73
C ARG A 199 17.93 1.13 -7.68
N ALA A 200 16.96 1.14 -6.78
CA ALA A 200 16.81 0.12 -5.75
C ALA A 200 16.64 -1.28 -6.36
N ASN A 201 15.81 -1.40 -7.39
CA ASN A 201 15.56 -2.67 -8.06
C ASN A 201 16.77 -3.13 -8.88
N THR A 202 17.39 -2.24 -9.67
CA THR A 202 18.50 -2.60 -10.56
C THR A 202 19.77 -2.92 -9.78
N GLU A 203 20.06 -2.22 -8.69
CA GLU A 203 21.17 -2.54 -7.80
C GLU A 203 20.94 -3.86 -7.03
N SER A 204 19.68 -4.17 -6.66
CA SER A 204 19.35 -5.38 -5.89
C SER A 204 19.19 -6.63 -6.75
N TYR A 205 18.69 -6.49 -7.98
CA TYR A 205 18.27 -7.64 -8.80
C TYR A 205 18.94 -7.68 -10.20
N GLY A 206 19.75 -6.68 -10.53
CA GLY A 206 20.36 -6.51 -11.84
C GLY A 206 19.42 -5.79 -12.82
N ASN A 207 19.96 -5.40 -13.98
CA ASN A 207 19.14 -4.77 -15.02
C ASN A 207 18.21 -5.80 -15.67
N PRO A 208 16.92 -5.47 -15.86
CA PRO A 208 15.98 -6.40 -16.49
C PRO A 208 16.40 -6.72 -17.93
N GLU A 209 16.22 -7.97 -18.31
CA GLU A 209 16.53 -8.49 -19.63
C GLU A 209 15.28 -9.09 -20.27
N PRO A 210 15.13 -9.03 -21.61
CA PRO A 210 14.07 -9.75 -22.31
C PRO A 210 14.09 -11.23 -21.93
N THR A 211 12.96 -11.76 -21.47
CA THR A 211 12.85 -13.11 -20.93
C THR A 211 11.55 -13.76 -21.39
N GLU A 212 11.65 -15.00 -21.88
CA GLU A 212 10.48 -15.81 -22.15
C GLU A 212 9.96 -16.40 -20.83
N VAL A 213 8.65 -16.19 -20.55
CA VAL A 213 8.01 -16.63 -19.32
C VAL A 213 6.99 -17.72 -19.64
N PRO A 214 7.18 -18.97 -19.16
CA PRO A 214 6.19 -20.03 -19.33
C PRO A 214 4.88 -19.70 -18.64
N LEU A 215 3.75 -20.03 -19.29
CA LEU A 215 2.40 -19.85 -18.76
C LEU A 215 1.74 -21.18 -18.35
N LYS A 216 2.49 -22.28 -18.40
CA LYS A 216 2.00 -23.61 -18.03
C LYS A 216 2.51 -24.00 -16.65
N ILE A 217 1.61 -24.51 -15.82
CA ILE A 217 1.96 -25.08 -14.52
C ILE A 217 2.58 -26.46 -14.73
N GLU A 218 3.77 -26.67 -14.16
CA GLU A 218 4.42 -27.97 -14.08
C GLU A 218 3.78 -28.83 -12.98
N LYS A 219 3.91 -30.14 -13.10
CA LYS A 219 3.44 -31.08 -12.07
C LYS A 219 4.29 -30.95 -10.80
N GLY A 220 3.64 -30.92 -9.66
CA GLY A 220 4.26 -30.87 -8.34
C GLY A 220 3.70 -29.77 -7.46
N PRO A 221 4.16 -29.65 -6.21
CA PRO A 221 3.79 -28.59 -5.30
C PRO A 221 4.19 -27.21 -5.87
N PHE A 222 3.31 -26.21 -5.68
CA PHE A 222 3.65 -24.86 -6.14
C PHE A 222 2.92 -23.79 -5.28
N ILE A 223 3.47 -22.58 -5.35
CA ILE A 223 2.93 -21.36 -4.75
C ILE A 223 2.68 -20.35 -5.84
N VAL A 224 1.56 -19.64 -5.78
CA VAL A 224 1.29 -18.46 -6.60
C VAL A 224 1.55 -17.21 -5.76
N ILE A 225 2.43 -16.32 -6.23
CA ILE A 225 2.72 -15.04 -5.58
C ILE A 225 2.20 -13.88 -6.43
N SER A 226 1.46 -12.96 -5.85
CA SER A 226 0.81 -11.84 -6.52
C SER A 226 1.12 -10.51 -5.81
N GLY A 227 1.11 -9.42 -6.56
CA GLY A 227 1.45 -8.08 -6.10
C GLY A 227 2.66 -7.51 -6.83
N HIS A 228 3.47 -6.71 -6.14
CA HIS A 228 4.59 -5.97 -6.74
C HIS A 228 5.90 -6.11 -5.96
N ASP A 229 5.89 -6.69 -4.74
CA ASP A 229 7.06 -6.70 -3.88
C ASP A 229 8.09 -7.75 -4.32
N LEU A 230 9.19 -7.28 -4.89
CA LEU A 230 10.27 -8.14 -5.37
C LEU A 230 11.14 -8.69 -4.23
N LEU A 231 11.17 -8.01 -3.07
CA LEU A 231 11.87 -8.52 -1.89
C LEU A 231 11.14 -9.74 -1.34
N ASP A 232 9.81 -9.69 -1.21
CA ASP A 232 9.00 -10.82 -0.77
C ASP A 232 9.16 -12.02 -1.72
N LEU A 233 9.19 -11.78 -3.04
CA LEU A 233 9.48 -12.82 -4.02
C LEU A 233 10.87 -13.42 -3.81
N LYS A 234 11.91 -12.59 -3.67
CA LYS A 234 13.28 -13.05 -3.43
C LYS A 234 13.38 -13.92 -2.19
N LEU A 235 12.82 -13.44 -1.07
CA LEU A 235 12.83 -14.18 0.21
C LEU A 235 12.06 -15.49 0.11
N LEU A 236 10.93 -15.53 -0.60
CA LEU A 236 10.21 -16.77 -0.87
C LEU A 236 11.04 -17.74 -1.72
N LEU A 237 11.73 -17.25 -2.74
CA LEU A 237 12.63 -18.07 -3.56
C LEU A 237 13.79 -18.65 -2.74
N GLU A 238 14.40 -17.84 -1.87
CA GLU A 238 15.46 -18.30 -0.97
C GLU A 238 14.95 -19.37 0.03
N GLN A 239 13.75 -19.16 0.59
CA GLN A 239 13.15 -20.10 1.56
C GLN A 239 12.63 -21.40 0.92
N THR A 240 12.36 -21.41 -0.38
CA THR A 240 11.89 -22.59 -1.11
C THR A 240 13.02 -23.36 -1.81
N ASP A 241 14.25 -22.87 -1.74
CA ASP A 241 15.39 -23.53 -2.36
C ASP A 241 15.56 -24.98 -1.85
N GLY A 242 15.70 -25.91 -2.77
CA GLY A 242 15.84 -27.35 -2.47
C GLY A 242 14.59 -28.04 -1.89
N LYS A 243 13.46 -27.34 -1.69
CA LYS A 243 12.24 -27.92 -1.10
C LYS A 243 11.29 -28.58 -2.10
N GLY A 244 11.59 -28.52 -3.40
CA GLY A 244 10.77 -29.11 -4.45
C GLY A 244 9.42 -28.39 -4.67
N VAL A 245 9.32 -27.13 -4.27
CA VAL A 245 8.15 -26.28 -4.47
C VAL A 245 8.41 -25.31 -5.61
N ASN A 246 7.55 -25.28 -6.61
CA ASN A 246 7.63 -24.35 -7.73
C ASN A 246 6.94 -23.02 -7.39
N ILE A 247 7.47 -21.92 -7.93
CA ILE A 247 6.91 -20.59 -7.72
C ILE A 247 6.42 -20.04 -9.07
N TYR A 248 5.20 -19.51 -9.06
CA TYR A 248 4.58 -18.82 -10.20
C TYR A 248 4.18 -17.42 -9.77
N THR A 249 4.56 -16.43 -10.56
CA THR A 249 4.06 -15.07 -10.39
C THR A 249 2.62 -14.97 -10.92
N HIS A 250 1.89 -13.93 -10.49
CA HIS A 250 0.54 -13.65 -10.98
C HIS A 250 0.39 -12.14 -11.24
N GLY A 251 -0.37 -11.81 -12.27
CA GLY A 251 -0.74 -10.44 -12.60
C GLY A 251 0.47 -9.56 -12.86
N GLU A 252 0.57 -8.47 -12.12
CA GLU A 252 1.59 -7.45 -12.33
C GLU A 252 2.98 -7.79 -11.76
N MET A 253 3.15 -8.97 -11.17
CA MET A 253 4.48 -9.47 -10.80
C MET A 253 5.22 -10.14 -11.98
N LEU A 254 4.59 -10.30 -13.14
CA LEU A 254 5.21 -10.84 -14.35
C LEU A 254 6.59 -10.22 -14.70
N PRO A 255 6.80 -8.89 -14.60
CA PRO A 255 8.08 -8.26 -14.88
C PRO A 255 9.25 -8.77 -14.02
N ALA A 256 8.99 -9.38 -12.86
CA ALA A 256 10.01 -9.96 -12.00
C ALA A 256 10.93 -10.97 -12.72
N HIS A 257 10.40 -11.69 -13.71
CA HIS A 257 11.16 -12.65 -14.52
C HIS A 257 12.25 -12.01 -15.39
N GLY A 258 12.22 -10.70 -15.60
CA GLY A 258 13.27 -9.98 -16.32
C GLY A 258 14.54 -9.77 -15.49
N TYR A 259 14.47 -9.81 -14.17
CA TYR A 259 15.59 -9.52 -13.29
C TYR A 259 16.54 -10.71 -13.13
N PRO A 260 17.84 -10.57 -13.43
CA PRO A 260 18.82 -11.69 -13.41
C PRO A 260 18.88 -12.40 -12.05
N GLU A 261 18.89 -11.64 -10.94
CA GLU A 261 19.01 -12.20 -9.60
C GLU A 261 17.77 -12.97 -9.14
N LEU A 262 16.60 -12.70 -9.73
CA LEU A 262 15.37 -13.44 -9.45
C LEU A 262 15.24 -14.67 -10.37
N LYS A 263 15.44 -14.49 -11.68
CA LYS A 263 15.29 -15.58 -12.64
C LYS A 263 16.37 -16.70 -12.55
N LYS A 264 17.46 -16.46 -11.83
CA LYS A 264 18.48 -17.50 -11.57
C LYS A 264 17.97 -18.65 -10.69
N HIS A 265 16.90 -18.44 -9.93
CA HIS A 265 16.30 -19.44 -9.07
C HIS A 265 15.50 -20.45 -9.90
N PRO A 266 15.89 -21.74 -9.96
CA PRO A 266 15.29 -22.72 -10.85
C PRO A 266 13.83 -23.05 -10.52
N GLN A 267 13.37 -22.76 -9.29
CA GLN A 267 11.99 -22.93 -8.86
C GLN A 267 11.07 -21.77 -9.30
N LEU A 268 11.57 -20.64 -9.76
CA LEU A 268 10.77 -19.61 -10.42
C LEU A 268 10.42 -20.06 -11.85
N LYS A 269 9.25 -20.69 -11.99
CA LYS A 269 8.91 -21.45 -13.21
C LYS A 269 8.20 -20.64 -14.27
N GLY A 270 7.36 -19.70 -13.90
CA GLY A 270 6.59 -18.95 -14.86
C GLY A 270 5.51 -18.08 -14.23
N ASN A 271 4.53 -17.70 -15.03
CA ASN A 271 3.42 -16.86 -14.59
C ASN A 271 2.10 -17.63 -14.68
N PHE A 272 1.30 -17.54 -13.61
CA PHE A 272 -0.04 -18.09 -13.52
C PHE A 272 -1.09 -17.02 -13.79
N GLY A 273 -2.13 -17.38 -14.51
CA GLY A 273 -3.28 -16.50 -14.70
C GLY A 273 -3.00 -15.29 -15.59
N THR A 274 -3.83 -14.28 -15.44
CA THR A 274 -3.85 -13.09 -16.27
C THR A 274 -3.83 -11.80 -15.44
N ALA A 275 -4.80 -10.90 -15.63
CA ALA A 275 -4.84 -9.63 -14.92
C ALA A 275 -5.60 -9.74 -13.59
N TRP A 276 -5.30 -8.83 -12.66
CA TRP A 276 -5.82 -8.82 -11.29
C TRP A 276 -7.36 -8.94 -11.18
N GLN A 277 -8.11 -8.38 -12.10
CA GLN A 277 -9.59 -8.44 -12.10
C GLN A 277 -10.14 -9.85 -12.33
N ASN A 278 -9.32 -10.77 -12.84
CA ASN A 278 -9.71 -12.15 -13.12
C ASN A 278 -9.41 -13.11 -11.96
N GLN A 279 -8.68 -12.67 -10.93
CA GLN A 279 -8.17 -13.51 -9.84
C GLN A 279 -9.25 -14.32 -9.14
N GLN A 280 -10.45 -13.77 -8.91
CA GLN A 280 -11.55 -14.51 -8.28
C GLN A 280 -12.02 -15.73 -9.07
N LYS A 281 -11.84 -15.72 -10.39
CA LYS A 281 -12.14 -16.85 -11.27
C LYS A 281 -10.94 -17.78 -11.40
N GLU A 282 -9.74 -17.20 -11.47
CA GLU A 282 -8.49 -17.94 -11.68
C GLU A 282 -8.07 -18.71 -10.43
N PHE A 283 -8.31 -18.16 -9.23
CA PHE A 283 -7.98 -18.80 -7.96
C PHE A 283 -9.04 -19.79 -7.47
N ASP A 284 -10.24 -19.75 -8.04
CA ASP A 284 -11.26 -20.74 -7.75
C ASP A 284 -10.76 -22.12 -8.18
N ASN A 285 -10.80 -23.10 -7.26
CA ASN A 285 -10.27 -24.46 -7.47
C ASN A 285 -8.75 -24.56 -7.73
N LEU A 286 -7.96 -23.51 -7.53
CA LEU A 286 -6.50 -23.61 -7.60
C LEU A 286 -5.98 -24.47 -6.43
N PRO A 287 -5.31 -25.60 -6.68
CA PRO A 287 -4.82 -26.49 -5.62
C PRO A 287 -3.46 -26.05 -5.07
N ALA A 288 -3.30 -24.77 -4.75
CA ALA A 288 -2.05 -24.19 -4.29
C ALA A 288 -2.29 -22.98 -3.39
N PRO A 289 -1.41 -22.67 -2.46
CA PRO A 289 -1.46 -21.43 -1.72
C PRO A 289 -1.15 -20.22 -2.60
N ILE A 290 -1.75 -19.09 -2.21
CA ILE A 290 -1.62 -17.80 -2.89
C ILE A 290 -1.09 -16.81 -1.86
N LEU A 291 0.04 -16.18 -2.16
CA LEU A 291 0.64 -15.13 -1.33
C LEU A 291 0.45 -13.77 -1.99
N PHE A 292 -0.28 -12.88 -1.31
CA PHE A 292 -0.38 -11.49 -1.71
C PHE A 292 0.63 -10.63 -0.97
N THR A 293 1.45 -9.92 -1.71
CA THR A 293 2.51 -9.06 -1.18
C THR A 293 2.11 -7.59 -1.12
N THR A 294 1.30 -7.16 -2.07
CA THR A 294 0.76 -5.79 -2.17
C THR A 294 -0.61 -5.79 -2.86
N ASN A 295 -1.04 -4.65 -3.40
CA ASN A 295 -2.19 -4.58 -4.31
C ASN A 295 -1.92 -5.47 -5.56
N CYS A 296 -2.84 -5.97 -6.30
CA CYS A 296 -4.28 -5.69 -6.26
C CYS A 296 -5.04 -6.87 -5.63
N LEU A 297 -5.31 -6.81 -4.37
CA LEU A 297 -6.14 -7.83 -3.72
C LEU A 297 -7.63 -7.57 -4.04
N MET A 298 -8.32 -8.56 -4.58
CA MET A 298 -9.78 -8.57 -4.71
C MET A 298 -10.42 -9.24 -3.48
N PRO A 299 -11.69 -8.95 -3.17
CA PRO A 299 -12.38 -9.67 -2.10
C PRO A 299 -12.25 -11.18 -2.26
N VAL A 300 -11.69 -11.83 -1.25
CA VAL A 300 -11.37 -13.27 -1.29
C VAL A 300 -12.64 -14.08 -1.15
N ARG A 301 -12.81 -15.08 -2.02
CA ARG A 301 -13.96 -16.00 -1.95
C ARG A 301 -13.70 -17.14 -0.98
N GLN A 302 -14.75 -17.60 -0.34
CA GLN A 302 -14.69 -18.72 0.61
C GLN A 302 -14.14 -20.01 -0.04
N SER A 303 -14.29 -20.19 -1.35
CA SER A 303 -13.83 -21.38 -2.07
C SER A 303 -12.30 -21.55 -2.10
N TYR A 304 -11.53 -20.48 -1.81
CA TYR A 304 -10.07 -20.51 -1.79
C TYR A 304 -9.43 -19.72 -0.63
N SER A 305 -10.23 -19.17 0.30
CA SER A 305 -9.73 -18.33 1.42
C SER A 305 -8.76 -19.06 2.34
N ASP A 306 -8.93 -20.37 2.50
CA ASP A 306 -8.06 -21.23 3.31
C ASP A 306 -6.64 -21.41 2.76
N ARG A 307 -6.39 -20.93 1.54
CA ARG A 307 -5.11 -21.00 0.84
C ARG A 307 -4.51 -19.63 0.57
N VAL A 308 -5.15 -18.56 1.03
CA VAL A 308 -4.68 -17.18 0.81
C VAL A 308 -3.90 -16.68 2.02
N PHE A 309 -2.73 -16.15 1.75
CA PHE A 309 -1.85 -15.50 2.72
C PHE A 309 -1.57 -14.08 2.28
N THR A 310 -1.38 -13.19 3.24
CA THR A 310 -1.02 -11.80 3.03
C THR A 310 0.26 -11.45 3.75
N THR A 311 0.98 -10.42 3.31
CA THR A 311 2.17 -9.91 4.00
C THR A 311 2.32 -8.41 3.80
N SER A 312 3.27 -7.76 4.46
CA SER A 312 3.56 -6.33 4.34
C SER A 312 2.37 -5.45 4.72
N VAL A 313 1.97 -4.53 3.87
CA VAL A 313 0.83 -3.62 4.11
C VAL A 313 -0.50 -4.19 3.61
N VAL A 314 -0.46 -5.28 2.84
CA VAL A 314 -1.69 -5.91 2.36
C VAL A 314 -2.28 -6.78 3.46
N SER A 315 -3.56 -6.61 3.72
CA SER A 315 -4.26 -7.37 4.76
C SER A 315 -5.74 -7.54 4.41
N TYR A 316 -6.28 -8.69 4.77
CA TYR A 316 -7.71 -9.01 4.58
C TYR A 316 -8.22 -9.74 5.83
N PRO A 317 -9.47 -9.49 6.26
CA PRO A 317 -10.03 -10.16 7.44
C PRO A 317 -9.92 -11.69 7.36
N GLU A 318 -9.63 -12.32 8.50
CA GLU A 318 -9.60 -13.77 8.67
C GLU A 318 -8.52 -14.54 7.88
N LEU A 319 -7.70 -13.85 7.07
CA LEU A 319 -6.58 -14.50 6.39
C LEU A 319 -5.32 -14.53 7.26
N THR A 320 -4.50 -15.54 7.03
CA THR A 320 -3.17 -15.62 7.66
C THR A 320 -2.28 -14.52 7.10
N HIS A 321 -1.76 -13.69 8.00
CA HIS A 321 -0.83 -12.61 7.66
C HIS A 321 0.59 -13.00 8.10
N ILE A 322 1.53 -12.92 7.16
CA ILE A 322 2.95 -13.12 7.41
C ILE A 322 3.54 -11.80 7.91
N GLY A 323 4.16 -11.84 9.07
CA GLY A 323 4.73 -10.67 9.73
C GLY A 323 5.97 -10.07 9.07
N ASP A 324 6.53 -9.05 9.72
CA ASP A 324 7.74 -8.35 9.23
C ASP A 324 8.99 -9.23 9.24
N ASP A 325 8.98 -10.36 9.98
CA ASP A 325 10.03 -11.39 9.97
C ASP A 325 10.11 -12.18 8.66
N LYS A 326 9.08 -12.07 7.82
CA LYS A 326 9.02 -12.72 6.51
C LYS A 326 9.26 -14.23 6.54
N ASP A 327 8.77 -14.90 7.58
CA ASP A 327 8.77 -16.36 7.64
C ASP A 327 7.64 -16.92 6.79
N PHE A 328 7.96 -17.39 5.58
CA PHE A 328 7.01 -18.00 4.66
C PHE A 328 6.77 -19.50 4.91
N THR A 329 7.27 -20.05 6.01
CA THR A 329 7.04 -21.47 6.38
C THR A 329 5.57 -21.87 6.28
N PRO A 330 4.56 -21.10 6.78
CA PRO A 330 3.16 -21.49 6.66
C PRO A 330 2.67 -21.61 5.20
N VAL A 331 3.16 -20.77 4.30
CA VAL A 331 2.82 -20.82 2.87
C VAL A 331 3.46 -22.03 2.20
N ILE A 332 4.73 -22.33 2.57
CA ILE A 332 5.50 -23.46 2.03
C ILE A 332 4.89 -24.79 2.49
N GLU A 333 4.56 -24.92 3.77
CA GLU A 333 3.90 -26.09 4.32
C GLU A 333 2.56 -26.35 3.63
N LYS A 334 1.78 -25.28 3.42
CA LYS A 334 0.50 -25.36 2.70
C LYS A 334 0.63 -25.84 1.25
N ALA A 335 1.77 -25.55 0.60
CA ALA A 335 2.05 -26.02 -0.76
C ALA A 335 2.45 -27.51 -0.80
N LEU A 336 2.98 -28.05 0.30
CA LEU A 336 3.46 -29.45 0.42
C LEU A 336 2.35 -30.42 0.89
N GLU A 337 1.22 -29.90 1.43
CA GLU A 337 0.03 -30.68 1.77
C GLU A 337 -0.64 -31.28 0.52
#